data_535f37363f057b72391f88b4c62b47a7
#
_entry.id   535f37363f057b72391f88b4c62b47a7
#
_cell.length_a   1.000
_cell.length_b   1.000
_cell.length_c   1.000
_cell.angle_alpha   90.00
_cell.angle_beta   90.00
_cell.angle_gamma   90.00
#
_symmetry.space_group_name_H-M   'P 1'
#
loop_
_entity.id
_entity.type
_entity.pdbx_description
1 polymer ?
#
loop_
_entity_poly.entity_id
_entity_poly.type
_entity_poly.pdbx_seq_one_letter_code
_entity_poly.pdbx_strand_id
1 'polypeptide(L)'
;MGKIHHVEKLTDNRFVNLYHVDATSVHNTPVSYFVASRAKAVSELKLKTGKNDPDGVIIYSLFGEKKDRVVLIRQYRYTLGGNVYEFPAGLVEPGEDLHEGAVREMYEETGLVFTPLHVDPAFEKPYFTTV
;
A
#
# COMPACT_ATOMS: atom_id res chain seq x y z
N MET A 1 -22.05 14.88 -0.82
CA MET A 1 -20.75 14.30 -1.19
C MET A 1 -19.69 15.40 -1.05
N GLY A 2 -18.54 15.13 -0.43
CA GLY A 2 -17.48 16.12 -0.34
C GLY A 2 -16.95 16.51 -1.73
N LYS A 3 -16.39 17.71 -1.87
CA LYS A 3 -15.91 18.23 -3.16
C LYS A 3 -14.45 18.70 -3.03
N ILE A 4 -13.58 18.20 -3.89
CA ILE A 4 -12.18 18.64 -4.01
C ILE A 4 -12.15 19.87 -4.94
N HIS A 5 -11.48 20.94 -4.51
CA HIS A 5 -11.36 22.20 -5.24
C HIS A 5 -9.98 22.36 -5.86
N HIS A 6 -8.93 22.10 -5.06
CA HIS A 6 -7.55 22.28 -5.48
C HIS A 6 -6.67 21.17 -4.91
N VAL A 7 -5.62 20.81 -5.65
CA VAL A 7 -4.58 19.89 -5.21
C VAL A 7 -3.24 20.43 -5.64
N GLU A 8 -2.33 20.56 -4.69
CA GLU A 8 -0.99 21.09 -4.87
C GLU A 8 0.06 20.08 -4.44
N LYS A 9 1.13 19.92 -5.22
CA LYS A 9 2.30 19.12 -4.83
C LYS A 9 3.22 19.98 -3.97
N LEU A 10 3.51 19.54 -2.74
CA LEU A 10 4.32 20.29 -1.78
C LEU A 10 5.80 19.89 -1.79
N THR A 11 6.12 18.65 -2.16
CA THR A 11 7.50 18.13 -2.14
C THR A 11 7.87 17.46 -3.45
N ASP A 12 9.18 17.31 -3.70
CA ASP A 12 9.71 16.58 -4.85
C ASP A 12 10.74 15.53 -4.40
N ASN A 13 10.29 14.57 -3.62
CA ASN A 13 11.10 13.48 -3.12
C ASN A 13 11.13 12.28 -4.08
N ARG A 14 12.21 11.50 -3.99
CA ARG A 14 12.42 10.34 -4.87
C ARG A 14 11.31 9.28 -4.74
N PHE A 15 10.84 8.99 -3.53
CA PHE A 15 9.95 7.86 -3.28
C PHE A 15 8.52 8.27 -2.93
N VAL A 16 8.34 9.22 -2.02
CA VAL A 16 7.02 9.65 -1.53
C VAL A 16 6.97 11.16 -1.54
N ASN A 17 5.90 11.71 -2.11
CA ASN A 17 5.62 13.13 -2.14
C ASN A 17 4.42 13.47 -1.28
N LEU A 18 4.45 14.68 -0.71
CA LEU A 18 3.33 15.27 0.02
C LEU A 18 2.53 16.16 -0.92
N TYR A 19 1.22 16.04 -0.83
CA TYR A 19 0.24 16.86 -1.56
C TYR A 19 -0.72 17.49 -0.58
N HIS A 20 -1.09 18.73 -0.85
CA HIS A 20 -2.15 19.44 -0.13
C HIS A 20 -3.43 19.39 -0.96
N VAL A 21 -4.55 19.15 -0.30
CA VAL A 21 -5.87 19.05 -0.91
C VAL A 21 -6.82 20.02 -0.22
N ASP A 22 -7.31 21.02 -0.98
CA ASP A 22 -8.39 21.86 -0.55
C ASP A 22 -9.73 21.27 -0.98
N ALA A 23 -10.60 21.08 -0.02
CA ALA A 23 -11.90 20.44 -0.24
C ALA A 23 -13.01 21.09 0.59
N THR A 24 -14.22 20.66 0.32
CA THR A 24 -15.39 20.95 1.16
C THR A 24 -16.04 19.64 1.58
N SER A 25 -16.37 19.50 2.85
CA SER A 25 -17.06 18.33 3.41
C SER A 25 -18.49 18.21 2.90
N VAL A 26 -19.15 17.10 3.23
CA VAL A 26 -20.60 16.91 2.95
C VAL A 26 -21.50 17.94 3.66
N HIS A 27 -20.99 18.55 4.73
CA HIS A 27 -21.67 19.62 5.48
C HIS A 27 -21.27 21.01 5.05
N ASN A 28 -20.64 21.15 3.88
CA ASN A 28 -20.19 22.43 3.31
C ASN A 28 -19.12 23.16 4.15
N THR A 29 -18.37 22.40 4.97
CA THR A 29 -17.27 22.94 5.79
C THR A 29 -15.96 22.83 5.00
N PRO A 30 -15.12 23.90 4.97
CA PRO A 30 -13.79 23.81 4.38
C PRO A 30 -12.95 22.72 5.04
N VAL A 31 -12.21 21.96 4.22
CA VAL A 31 -11.31 20.89 4.65
C VAL A 31 -9.96 21.11 3.98
N SER A 32 -8.91 21.15 4.79
CA SER A 32 -7.51 21.11 4.36
C SER A 32 -6.96 19.73 4.70
N TYR A 33 -6.51 18.97 3.71
CA TYR A 33 -6.06 17.59 3.89
C TYR A 33 -4.70 17.37 3.24
N PHE A 34 -3.88 16.51 3.84
CA PHE A 34 -2.58 16.14 3.31
C PHE A 34 -2.56 14.69 2.87
N VAL A 35 -2.02 14.45 1.68
CA VAL A 35 -1.90 13.12 1.08
C VAL A 35 -0.43 12.82 0.84
N ALA A 36 0.06 11.73 1.41
CA ALA A 36 1.35 11.15 1.01
C ALA A 36 1.12 10.17 -0.13
N SER A 37 1.88 10.29 -1.22
CA SER A 37 1.75 9.43 -2.39
C SER A 37 3.08 9.22 -3.11
N ARG A 38 3.21 8.08 -3.79
CA ARG A 38 4.33 7.79 -4.71
C ARG A 38 4.18 8.49 -6.06
N ALA A 39 3.00 9.02 -6.37
CA ALA A 39 2.76 9.80 -7.58
C ALA A 39 3.80 10.91 -7.76
N LYS A 40 4.24 11.15 -8.98
CA LYS A 40 5.21 12.20 -9.31
C LYS A 40 4.52 13.52 -9.66
N ALA A 41 3.26 13.45 -10.09
CA ALA A 41 2.44 14.60 -10.47
C ALA A 41 1.03 14.49 -9.89
N VAL A 42 0.35 15.64 -9.76
CA VAL A 42 -1.05 15.72 -9.31
C VAL A 42 -1.98 14.88 -10.19
N SER A 43 -1.71 14.81 -11.49
CA SER A 43 -2.50 14.04 -12.46
C SER A 43 -2.46 12.53 -12.24
N GLU A 44 -1.43 12.02 -11.55
CA GLU A 44 -1.23 10.59 -11.27
C GLU A 44 -1.87 10.13 -9.95
N LEU A 45 -2.31 11.08 -9.13
CA LEU A 45 -2.96 10.76 -7.86
C LEU A 45 -4.23 9.92 -8.07
N LYS A 46 -4.45 8.93 -7.21
CA LYS A 46 -5.67 8.08 -7.22
C LYS A 46 -6.96 8.92 -7.21
N LEU A 47 -6.98 10.03 -6.50
CA LEU A 47 -8.11 10.98 -6.47
C LEU A 47 -8.38 11.67 -7.83
N LYS A 48 -7.43 11.66 -8.76
CA LYS A 48 -7.57 12.21 -10.13
C LYS A 48 -7.84 11.11 -11.14
N THR A 49 -7.11 10.00 -11.03
CA THR A 49 -7.21 8.88 -12.00
C THR A 49 -8.41 7.98 -11.74
N GLY A 50 -8.91 7.92 -10.51
CA GLY A 50 -9.92 6.95 -10.08
C GLY A 50 -9.42 5.50 -10.04
N LYS A 51 -8.14 5.26 -10.36
CA LYS A 51 -7.53 3.94 -10.36
C LYS A 51 -7.16 3.50 -8.94
N ASN A 52 -7.41 2.24 -8.66
CA ASN A 52 -7.11 1.60 -7.38
C ASN A 52 -5.99 0.56 -7.51
N ASP A 53 -5.00 0.85 -8.34
CA ASP A 53 -3.84 -0.03 -8.48
C ASP A 53 -3.10 -0.09 -7.13
N PRO A 54 -2.81 -1.28 -6.60
CA PRO A 54 -2.08 -1.43 -5.35
C PRO A 54 -0.63 -0.98 -5.52
N ASP A 55 -0.05 -0.40 -4.48
CA ASP A 55 1.37 -0.04 -4.46
C ASP A 55 2.25 -1.22 -4.01
N GLY A 56 1.67 -2.21 -3.36
CA GLY A 56 2.39 -3.37 -2.83
C GLY A 56 1.47 -4.45 -2.31
N VAL A 57 2.07 -5.53 -1.85
CA VAL A 57 1.41 -6.70 -1.27
C VAL A 57 1.85 -6.92 0.16
N ILE A 58 0.95 -7.43 0.99
CA ILE A 58 1.24 -7.98 2.32
C ILE A 58 0.87 -9.45 2.28
N ILE A 59 1.77 -10.33 2.72
CA ILE A 59 1.64 -11.75 2.53
C ILE A 59 1.30 -12.43 3.86
N TYR A 60 0.04 -12.83 3.99
CA TYR A 60 -0.40 -13.68 5.09
C TYR A 60 -0.25 -15.14 4.69
N SER A 61 0.80 -15.80 5.15
CA SER A 61 1.12 -17.17 4.79
C SER A 61 0.90 -18.13 5.95
N LEU A 62 0.25 -19.25 5.66
CA LEU A 62 0.05 -20.35 6.62
C LEU A 62 1.10 -21.43 6.42
N PHE A 63 1.72 -21.86 7.51
CA PHE A 63 2.82 -22.80 7.53
C PHE A 63 2.53 -23.99 8.45
N GLY A 64 3.11 -25.16 8.12
CA GLY A 64 2.97 -26.40 8.87
C GLY A 64 1.81 -27.28 8.37
N GLU A 65 1.83 -28.55 8.74
CA GLU A 65 0.81 -29.53 8.33
C GLU A 65 -0.60 -29.12 8.77
N LYS A 66 -0.71 -28.53 9.95
CA LYS A 66 -1.98 -28.05 10.52
C LYS A 66 -2.35 -26.64 10.08
N LYS A 67 -1.49 -25.96 9.30
CA LYS A 67 -1.66 -24.55 8.92
C LYS A 67 -1.91 -23.63 10.13
N ASP A 68 -1.24 -23.90 11.23
CA ASP A 68 -1.41 -23.25 12.54
C ASP A 68 -0.30 -22.23 12.87
N ARG A 69 0.59 -21.98 11.93
CA ARG A 69 1.70 -21.02 12.05
C ARG A 69 1.67 -20.02 10.89
N VAL A 70 2.17 -18.84 11.17
CA VAL A 70 2.37 -17.78 10.16
C VAL A 70 3.85 -17.44 10.03
N VAL A 71 4.26 -17.02 8.86
CA VAL A 71 5.61 -16.49 8.66
C VAL A 71 5.60 -15.01 9.01
N LEU A 72 6.51 -14.60 9.88
CA LEU A 72 6.80 -13.21 10.19
C LEU A 72 8.27 -12.92 9.93
N ILE A 73 8.57 -11.73 9.46
CA ILE A 73 9.93 -11.21 9.40
C ILE A 73 10.20 -10.31 10.59
N ARG A 74 11.48 -10.19 10.98
CA ARG A 74 11.93 -9.22 11.96
C ARG A 74 12.76 -8.17 11.27
N GLN A 75 12.25 -6.96 11.17
CA GLN A 75 12.86 -5.87 10.41
C GLN A 75 13.07 -4.63 11.28
N TYR A 76 14.18 -3.92 11.06
CA TYR A 76 14.40 -2.62 11.69
C TYR A 76 13.64 -1.54 10.92
N ARG A 77 12.74 -0.85 11.61
CA ARG A 77 12.00 0.28 11.03
C ARG A 77 12.56 1.60 11.55
N TYR A 78 13.18 2.35 10.65
CA TYR A 78 13.79 3.65 10.96
C TYR A 78 12.79 4.64 11.58
N THR A 79 11.55 4.63 11.15
CA THR A 79 10.47 5.47 11.68
C THR A 79 10.15 5.18 13.14
N LEU A 80 10.42 3.95 13.60
CA LEU A 80 10.18 3.52 14.99
C LEU A 80 11.47 3.47 15.82
N GLY A 81 12.64 3.59 15.17
CA GLY A 81 13.95 3.45 15.84
C GLY A 81 14.16 2.05 16.43
N GLY A 82 13.50 1.02 15.93
CA GLY A 82 13.54 -0.32 16.51
C GLY A 82 13.15 -1.44 15.56
N ASN A 83 13.34 -2.68 16.05
CA ASN A 83 12.88 -3.86 15.31
C ASN A 83 11.41 -4.16 15.59
N VAL A 84 10.68 -4.54 14.57
CA VAL A 84 9.29 -5.01 14.64
C VAL A 84 9.15 -6.37 13.97
N TYR A 85 8.12 -7.11 14.36
CA TYR A 85 7.68 -8.30 13.65
C TYR A 85 6.51 -7.91 12.77
N GLU A 86 6.59 -8.27 11.49
CA GLU A 86 5.56 -7.96 10.49
C GLU A 86 5.42 -9.09 9.49
N PHE A 87 4.34 -9.09 8.75
CA PHE A 87 4.18 -9.99 7.62
C PHE A 87 5.15 -9.60 6.52
N PRO A 88 5.70 -10.57 5.76
CA PRO A 88 6.42 -10.28 4.54
C PRO A 88 5.60 -9.38 3.63
N ALA A 89 6.21 -8.35 3.10
CA ALA A 89 5.51 -7.34 2.31
C ALA A 89 6.49 -6.56 1.43
N GLY A 90 6.07 -6.25 0.22
CA GLY A 90 6.89 -5.44 -0.66
C GLY A 90 6.11 -4.74 -1.76
N LEU A 91 6.83 -4.01 -2.59
CA LEU A 91 6.25 -3.25 -3.68
C LEU A 91 6.02 -4.15 -4.90
N VAL A 92 4.91 -3.92 -5.57
CA VAL A 92 4.64 -4.53 -6.86
C VAL A 92 5.30 -3.69 -7.95
N GLU A 93 6.05 -4.34 -8.84
CA GLU A 93 6.69 -3.66 -9.96
C GLU A 93 5.67 -3.26 -11.04
N PRO A 94 5.95 -2.22 -11.83
CA PRO A 94 5.05 -1.81 -12.91
C PRO A 94 4.77 -2.94 -13.90
N GLY A 95 3.52 -3.37 -13.99
CA GLY A 95 3.08 -4.44 -14.88
C GLY A 95 3.24 -5.87 -14.33
N GLU A 96 3.76 -6.00 -13.11
CA GLU A 96 3.87 -7.28 -12.39
C GLU A 96 2.48 -7.71 -11.89
N ASP A 97 2.18 -9.00 -11.99
CA ASP A 97 1.01 -9.59 -11.36
C ASP A 97 1.16 -9.62 -9.83
N LEU A 98 0.07 -9.38 -9.09
CA LEU A 98 0.11 -9.31 -7.63
C LEU A 98 0.57 -10.60 -6.95
N HIS A 99 0.18 -11.75 -7.51
CA HIS A 99 0.58 -13.05 -6.98
C HIS A 99 2.05 -13.33 -7.27
N GLU A 100 2.54 -12.96 -8.46
CA GLU A 100 3.95 -13.07 -8.83
C GLU A 100 4.81 -12.18 -7.93
N GLY A 101 4.39 -10.92 -7.73
CA GLY A 101 5.04 -9.99 -6.79
C GLY A 101 5.09 -10.54 -5.37
N ALA A 102 3.99 -11.13 -4.89
CA ALA A 102 3.95 -11.75 -3.56
C ALA A 102 4.91 -12.95 -3.44
N VAL A 103 5.00 -13.80 -4.46
CA VAL A 103 5.94 -14.94 -4.47
C VAL A 103 7.39 -14.45 -4.46
N ARG A 104 7.70 -13.44 -5.26
CA ARG A 104 9.03 -12.81 -5.32
C ARG A 104 9.42 -12.21 -3.97
N GLU A 105 8.57 -11.35 -3.39
CA GLU A 105 8.83 -10.69 -2.11
C GLU A 105 9.01 -11.70 -0.96
N MET A 106 8.16 -12.73 -0.89
CA MET A 106 8.32 -13.78 0.11
C MET A 106 9.69 -14.45 0.00
N TYR A 107 10.12 -14.78 -1.22
CA TYR A 107 11.40 -15.41 -1.44
C TYR A 107 12.58 -14.47 -1.08
N GLU A 108 12.51 -13.21 -1.48
CA GLU A 108 13.55 -12.22 -1.20
C GLU A 108 13.73 -11.98 0.30
N GLU A 109 12.65 -11.90 1.06
CA GLU A 109 12.69 -11.60 2.49
C GLU A 109 12.92 -12.81 3.40
N THR A 110 12.53 -14.02 2.96
CA THR A 110 12.55 -15.21 3.83
C THR A 110 13.28 -16.41 3.25
N GLY A 111 13.54 -16.45 1.95
CA GLY A 111 14.03 -17.62 1.23
C GLY A 111 12.99 -18.73 1.04
N LEU A 112 11.73 -18.50 1.44
CA LEU A 112 10.66 -19.47 1.33
C LEU A 112 9.89 -19.32 0.02
N VAL A 113 9.49 -20.45 -0.53
CA VAL A 113 8.57 -20.50 -1.68
C VAL A 113 7.21 -20.95 -1.18
N PHE A 114 6.16 -20.26 -1.61
CA PHE A 114 4.78 -20.63 -1.29
C PHE A 114 3.92 -20.65 -2.56
N THR A 115 2.77 -21.29 -2.46
CA THR A 115 1.77 -21.30 -3.52
C THR A 115 0.63 -20.37 -3.09
N PRO A 116 0.33 -19.31 -3.85
CA PRO A 116 -0.82 -18.47 -3.59
C PRO A 116 -2.11 -19.30 -3.55
N LEU A 117 -2.96 -19.06 -2.56
CA LEU A 117 -4.29 -19.65 -2.53
C LEU A 117 -5.22 -18.78 -3.37
N HIS A 118 -6.03 -19.42 -4.19
CA HIS A 118 -7.16 -18.74 -4.82
C HIS A 118 -8.19 -18.43 -3.72
N VAL A 119 -8.35 -17.16 -3.44
CA VAL A 119 -9.37 -16.65 -2.52
C VAL A 119 -10.53 -16.08 -3.33
N ASP A 120 -11.67 -15.90 -2.67
CA ASP A 120 -12.82 -15.23 -3.27
C ASP A 120 -12.39 -13.85 -3.82
N PRO A 121 -12.73 -13.49 -5.07
CA PRO A 121 -12.40 -12.20 -5.66
C PRO A 121 -12.81 -10.98 -4.81
N ALA A 122 -13.74 -11.16 -3.87
CA ALA A 122 -14.09 -10.11 -2.91
C ALA A 122 -12.91 -9.69 -2.02
N PHE A 123 -11.94 -10.58 -1.80
CA PHE A 123 -10.73 -10.32 -1.01
C PHE A 123 -9.52 -9.87 -1.85
N GLU A 124 -9.63 -9.89 -3.17
CA GLU A 124 -8.57 -9.41 -4.08
C GLU A 124 -8.59 -7.89 -4.28
N LYS A 125 -9.50 -7.19 -3.61
CA LYS A 125 -9.56 -5.72 -3.69
C LYS A 125 -8.47 -5.10 -2.81
N PRO A 126 -7.78 -4.07 -3.33
CA PRO A 126 -6.77 -3.40 -2.53
C PRO A 126 -7.38 -2.72 -1.30
N TYR A 127 -6.70 -2.86 -0.17
CA TYR A 127 -7.01 -2.12 1.04
C TYR A 127 -6.28 -0.77 1.01
N PHE A 128 -6.93 0.27 1.51
CA PHE A 128 -6.33 1.58 1.65
C PHE A 128 -6.08 1.88 3.12
N THR A 129 -4.89 2.38 3.42
CA THR A 129 -4.62 3.03 4.69
C THR A 129 -4.84 4.53 4.51
N THR A 130 -5.77 5.09 5.28
CA THR A 130 -5.95 6.54 5.41
C THR A 130 -5.53 6.94 6.81
N VAL A 131 -4.72 7.95 6.94
CA VAL A 131 -4.31 8.58 8.21
C VAL A 131 -4.92 9.94 8.32
#